data_91c7676b2d6b84d439a0faba85e35300
#
_entry.id   91c7676b2d6b84d439a0faba85e35300
#
_cell.length_a   1.000
_cell.length_b   1.000
_cell.length_c   1.000
_cell.angle_alpha   90.00
_cell.angle_beta   90.00
_cell.angle_gamma   90.00
#
_symmetry.space_group_name_H-M   'P 1'
#
loop_
_entity.id
_entity.type
_entity.pdbx_description
1 polymer ?
#
loop_
_entity_poly.entity_id
_entity_poly.type
_entity_poly.pdbx_seq_one_letter_code
_entity_poly.pdbx_strand_id
1 'polypeptide(L)'
;MNKVLFVLLLVVQGVVHAQATPPATKNSAASAPSNQDLHRSEDVARHRQMARAHEEAARCLEAGTPEKQCHERLREACKGIGVGQYCGMRHAH
;
A
#
# COMPACT_ATOMS: atom_id res chain seq x y z
N MET A 1 57.33 -33.18 -11.73
CA MET A 1 56.20 -32.79 -10.92
C MET A 1 55.34 -31.83 -11.72
N ASN A 2 54.36 -32.35 -12.41
CA ASN A 2 53.55 -31.57 -13.31
C ASN A 2 52.29 -31.12 -12.59
N LYS A 3 52.24 -29.83 -12.32
CA LYS A 3 51.03 -29.20 -11.84
C LYS A 3 50.15 -28.85 -13.03
N VAL A 4 49.19 -29.72 -13.32
CA VAL A 4 48.18 -29.44 -14.32
C VAL A 4 47.18 -28.47 -13.72
N LEU A 5 47.23 -27.26 -14.20
CA LEU A 5 46.30 -26.21 -13.83
C LEU A 5 45.01 -26.43 -14.65
N PHE A 6 43.99 -26.98 -14.00
CA PHE A 6 42.65 -27.04 -14.58
C PHE A 6 41.98 -25.68 -14.43
N VAL A 7 42.04 -24.93 -15.50
CA VAL A 7 41.20 -23.70 -15.61
C VAL A 7 39.80 -24.15 -15.96
N LEU A 8 38.92 -24.15 -14.95
CA LEU A 8 37.50 -24.40 -15.14
C LEU A 8 36.84 -23.11 -15.67
N LEU A 9 36.62 -23.07 -16.97
CA LEU A 9 35.90 -21.96 -17.61
C LEU A 9 34.41 -22.15 -17.34
N LEU A 10 33.87 -21.46 -16.33
CA LEU A 10 32.44 -21.37 -16.09
C LEU A 10 31.85 -20.41 -17.11
N VAL A 11 31.29 -20.96 -18.16
CA VAL A 11 30.46 -20.21 -19.10
C VAL A 11 29.09 -19.97 -18.41
N VAL A 12 28.93 -18.81 -17.85
CA VAL A 12 27.61 -18.37 -17.38
C VAL A 12 26.78 -17.98 -18.59
N GLN A 13 25.95 -18.90 -19.04
CA GLN A 13 24.94 -18.60 -20.06
C GLN A 13 23.85 -17.76 -19.39
N GLY A 14 23.90 -16.44 -19.58
CA GLY A 14 22.83 -15.55 -19.23
C GLY A 14 21.57 -15.87 -20.04
N VAL A 15 20.59 -16.48 -19.42
CA VAL A 15 19.27 -16.63 -20.02
C VAL A 15 18.64 -15.26 -20.07
N VAL A 16 18.68 -14.64 -21.23
CA VAL A 16 17.92 -13.41 -21.48
C VAL A 16 16.47 -13.81 -21.54
N HIS A 17 15.76 -13.61 -20.44
CA HIS A 17 14.30 -13.67 -20.45
C HIS A 17 13.79 -12.48 -21.23
N ALA A 18 13.42 -12.69 -22.47
CA ALA A 18 12.64 -11.73 -23.20
C ALA A 18 11.26 -11.63 -22.51
N GLN A 19 11.09 -10.62 -21.68
CA GLN A 19 9.77 -10.28 -21.17
C GLN A 19 8.97 -9.77 -22.36
N ALA A 20 7.96 -10.57 -22.76
CA ALA A 20 6.99 -10.10 -23.72
C ALA A 20 6.26 -8.91 -23.09
N THR A 21 6.55 -7.72 -23.59
CA THR A 21 5.76 -6.54 -23.28
C THR A 21 4.32 -6.83 -23.74
N PRO A 22 3.31 -6.73 -22.86
CA PRO A 22 1.95 -6.87 -23.31
C PRO A 22 1.70 -5.80 -24.38
N PRO A 23 0.95 -6.11 -25.46
CA PRO A 23 0.66 -5.12 -26.47
C PRO A 23 0.03 -3.93 -25.78
N ALA A 24 0.62 -2.74 -25.97
CA ALA A 24 0.03 -1.51 -25.53
C ALA A 24 -1.34 -1.42 -26.20
N THR A 25 -2.38 -1.70 -25.44
CA THR A 25 -3.74 -1.42 -25.86
C THR A 25 -3.76 0.07 -26.11
N LYS A 26 -3.87 0.47 -27.35
CA LYS A 26 -4.14 1.86 -27.72
C LYS A 26 -5.51 2.16 -27.16
N ASN A 27 -5.55 2.55 -25.88
CA ASN A 27 -6.74 3.10 -25.30
C ASN A 27 -6.98 4.41 -26.01
N SER A 28 -7.96 4.35 -26.90
CA SER A 28 -8.72 5.47 -27.39
C SER A 28 -8.86 6.53 -26.31
N ALA A 29 -8.74 7.78 -26.75
CA ALA A 29 -8.93 9.02 -26.02
C ALA A 29 -9.62 8.84 -24.66
N ALA A 30 -8.94 9.25 -23.57
CA ALA A 30 -9.46 9.18 -22.21
C ALA A 30 -10.85 9.83 -22.18
N SER A 31 -11.88 9.01 -22.11
CA SER A 31 -13.24 9.46 -21.85
C SER A 31 -13.25 10.09 -20.47
N ALA A 32 -14.00 11.17 -20.27
CA ALA A 32 -14.21 11.72 -18.92
C ALA A 32 -14.72 10.61 -17.99
N PRO A 33 -14.25 10.55 -16.72
CA PRO A 33 -14.66 9.53 -15.79
C PRO A 33 -16.18 9.54 -15.63
N SER A 34 -16.78 8.36 -15.59
CA SER A 34 -18.21 8.22 -15.30
C SER A 34 -18.49 8.58 -13.84
N ASN A 35 -19.75 8.90 -13.52
CA ASN A 35 -20.15 9.12 -12.12
C ASN A 35 -19.80 7.91 -11.24
N GLN A 36 -19.91 6.71 -11.77
CA GLN A 36 -19.55 5.50 -11.05
C GLN A 36 -18.05 5.42 -10.75
N ASP A 37 -17.20 5.86 -11.67
CA ASP A 37 -15.74 5.89 -11.45
C ASP A 37 -15.37 6.95 -10.42
N LEU A 38 -16.05 8.10 -10.42
CA LEU A 38 -15.88 9.14 -9.42
C LEU A 38 -16.24 8.62 -8.02
N HIS A 39 -17.40 8.00 -7.87
CA HIS A 39 -17.81 7.41 -6.58
C HIS A 39 -16.84 6.34 -6.09
N ARG A 40 -16.35 5.50 -6.98
CA ARG A 40 -15.35 4.50 -6.64
C ARG A 40 -14.04 5.13 -6.18
N SER A 41 -13.58 6.17 -6.85
CA SER A 41 -12.35 6.87 -6.47
C SER A 41 -12.47 7.55 -5.10
N GLU A 42 -13.61 8.16 -4.82
CA GLU A 42 -13.91 8.75 -3.50
C GLU A 42 -13.95 7.70 -2.40
N ASP A 43 -14.57 6.56 -2.67
CA ASP A 43 -14.66 5.45 -1.73
C ASP A 43 -13.27 4.88 -1.40
N VAL A 44 -12.44 4.66 -2.41
CA VAL A 44 -11.04 4.27 -2.23
C VAL A 44 -10.27 5.29 -1.39
N ALA A 45 -10.46 6.58 -1.64
CA ALA A 45 -9.80 7.63 -0.88
C ALA A 45 -10.20 7.59 0.61
N ARG A 46 -11.48 7.39 0.92
CA ARG A 46 -11.99 7.25 2.29
C ARG A 46 -11.41 6.03 3.00
N HIS A 47 -11.40 4.88 2.33
CA HIS A 47 -10.77 3.66 2.87
C HIS A 47 -9.29 3.86 3.20
N ARG A 48 -8.54 4.51 2.32
CA ARG A 48 -7.13 4.82 2.56
C ARG A 48 -6.93 5.81 3.71
N GLN A 49 -7.82 6.78 3.85
CA GLN A 49 -7.77 7.75 4.93
C GLN A 49 -8.04 7.08 6.29
N MET A 50 -9.03 6.19 6.38
CA MET A 50 -9.29 5.38 7.57
C MET A 50 -8.10 4.49 7.91
N ALA A 51 -7.50 3.83 6.92
CA ALA A 51 -6.34 2.98 7.12
C ALA A 51 -5.15 3.76 7.71
N ARG A 52 -4.88 4.97 7.20
CA ARG A 52 -3.82 5.83 7.76
C ARG A 52 -4.11 6.27 9.18
N ALA A 53 -5.35 6.64 9.48
CA ALA A 53 -5.75 7.06 10.82
C ALA A 53 -5.52 5.94 11.85
N HIS A 54 -5.89 4.72 11.52
CA HIS A 54 -5.66 3.56 12.38
C HIS A 54 -4.18 3.19 12.50
N GLU A 55 -3.42 3.28 11.44
CA GLU A 55 -1.97 3.04 11.47
C GLU A 55 -1.25 4.05 12.38
N GLU A 56 -1.62 5.32 12.33
CA GLU A 56 -1.07 6.34 13.22
C GLU A 56 -1.46 6.10 14.68
N ALA A 57 -2.69 5.65 14.92
CA ALA A 57 -3.12 5.28 16.27
C ALA A 57 -2.30 4.11 16.82
N ALA A 58 -2.04 3.08 16.00
CA ALA A 58 -1.20 1.96 16.37
C ALA A 58 0.22 2.43 16.74
N ARG A 59 0.86 3.23 15.89
CA ARG A 59 2.20 3.78 16.17
C ARG A 59 2.23 4.64 17.43
N CYS A 60 1.20 5.41 17.68
CA CYS A 60 1.07 6.22 18.89
C CYS A 60 1.08 5.35 20.14
N LEU A 61 0.34 4.24 20.13
CA LEU A 61 0.28 3.28 21.23
C LEU A 61 1.60 2.52 21.41
N GLU A 62 2.20 2.07 20.31
CA GLU A 62 3.49 1.40 20.29
C GLU A 62 4.62 2.27 20.87
N ALA A 63 4.56 3.57 20.64
CA ALA A 63 5.47 4.56 21.20
C ALA A 63 5.30 4.77 22.72
N GLY A 64 4.32 4.13 23.36
CA GLY A 64 4.02 4.28 24.78
C GLY A 64 3.29 5.57 25.13
N THR A 65 2.73 6.29 24.15
CA THR A 65 1.89 7.45 24.42
C THR A 65 0.62 7.00 25.15
N PRO A 66 0.10 7.76 26.13
CA PRO A 66 -1.11 7.40 26.84
C PRO A 66 -2.28 7.11 25.88
N GLU A 67 -2.96 6.00 26.10
CA GLU A 67 -4.04 5.49 25.25
C GLU A 67 -5.10 6.58 24.96
N LYS A 68 -5.53 7.30 25.99
CA LYS A 68 -6.49 8.41 25.84
C LYS A 68 -6.05 9.43 24.79
N GLN A 69 -4.78 9.80 24.81
CA GLN A 69 -4.24 10.78 23.87
C GLN A 69 -4.19 10.22 22.43
N CYS A 70 -3.82 8.94 22.27
CA CYS A 70 -3.83 8.28 20.96
C CYS A 70 -5.24 8.18 20.39
N HIS A 71 -6.22 7.85 21.22
CA HIS A 71 -7.63 7.77 20.82
C HIS A 71 -8.23 9.14 20.50
N GLU A 72 -7.85 10.19 21.19
CA GLU A 72 -8.27 11.56 20.83
C GLU A 72 -7.75 11.97 19.45
N ARG A 73 -6.50 11.66 19.14
CA ARG A 73 -5.94 11.91 17.80
C ARG A 73 -6.67 11.10 16.74
N LEU A 74 -6.96 9.82 17.01
CA LEU A 74 -7.73 8.97 16.10
C LEU A 74 -9.12 9.55 15.86
N ARG A 75 -9.80 9.99 16.90
CA ARG A 75 -11.12 10.61 16.79
C ARG A 75 -11.11 11.86 15.92
N GLU A 76 -10.10 12.70 16.05
CA GLU A 76 -9.93 13.88 15.19
C GLU A 76 -9.69 13.47 13.72
N ALA A 77 -8.83 12.49 13.50
CA ALA A 77 -8.54 11.97 12.15
C ALA A 77 -9.74 11.27 11.49
N CYS A 78 -10.67 10.75 12.30
CA CYS A 78 -11.87 10.04 11.82
C CYS A 78 -13.07 10.96 11.53
N LYS A 79 -12.99 12.25 11.82
CA LYS A 79 -14.10 13.18 11.59
C LYS A 79 -14.54 13.17 10.13
N GLY A 80 -15.80 12.82 9.91
CA GLY A 80 -16.44 12.85 8.59
C GLY A 80 -16.01 11.77 7.60
N ILE A 81 -15.21 10.77 8.04
CA ILE A 81 -14.71 9.73 7.12
C ILE A 81 -15.31 8.36 7.34
N GLY A 82 -15.81 8.04 8.50
CA GLY A 82 -16.30 6.72 8.81
C GLY A 82 -17.52 6.74 9.70
N VAL A 83 -17.98 5.58 10.11
CA VAL A 83 -19.07 5.40 11.04
C VAL A 83 -18.54 5.44 12.47
N GLY A 84 -19.13 6.28 13.31
CA GLY A 84 -18.70 6.46 14.69
C GLY A 84 -17.46 7.33 14.85
N GLN A 85 -17.04 7.50 16.10
CA GLN A 85 -15.97 8.43 16.46
C GLN A 85 -14.56 7.91 16.12
N TYR A 86 -14.41 6.61 15.94
CA TYR A 86 -13.13 5.92 15.75
C TYR A 86 -13.08 5.13 14.44
N CYS A 87 -13.65 5.68 13.37
CA CYS A 87 -13.70 5.06 12.04
C CYS A 87 -14.18 3.60 12.05
N GLY A 88 -15.20 3.30 12.84
CA GLY A 88 -15.79 1.95 12.93
C GLY A 88 -15.14 1.02 13.96
N MET A 89 -14.07 1.43 14.65
CA MET A 89 -13.43 0.64 15.68
C MET A 89 -14.11 0.82 17.04
N ARG A 90 -14.29 -0.28 17.77
CA ARG A 90 -14.73 -0.27 19.17
C ARG A 90 -13.51 -0.45 20.07
N HIS A 91 -13.40 0.39 21.09
CA HIS A 91 -12.44 0.21 22.16
C HIS A 91 -13.11 -0.53 23.32
N ALA A 92 -12.59 -1.72 23.64
CA ALA A 92 -13.00 -2.47 24.83
C ALA A 92 -12.12 -1.99 26.00
N HIS A 93 -12.73 -1.50 27.04
CA HIS A 93 -12.10 -1.15 28.32
C HIS A 93 -12.59 -2.09 29.40
#